data_c49d91ca193b3ed3e3a551c996492761
#
_entry.id   c49d91ca193b3ed3e3a551c996492761
#
_cell.length_a   1.000
_cell.length_b   1.000
_cell.length_c   1.000
_cell.angle_alpha   90.00
_cell.angle_beta   90.00
_cell.angle_gamma   90.00
#
_symmetry.space_group_name_H-M   'P 1'
#
loop_
_entity.id
_entity.type
_entity.pdbx_description
1 polymer ?
#
loop_
_entity_poly.entity_id
_entity_poly.type
_entity_poly.pdbx_seq_one_letter_code
_entity_poly.pdbx_strand_id
1 'polypeptide(L)'
;MNYHNNLNTNESYDPKTKKWTQFTPLPTARSGITSQFLNGLIHVLGGESGEGTFVENEGYNPETKKWKTFAPMPSGLHGLASVLLKGKIHTLNGGPHPGGGGSNHHREFSPNK
;
A
#
# COMPACT_ATOMS: atom_id res chain seq x y z
N MET A 1 -4.74 1.80 15.73
CA MET A 1 -4.92 2.66 14.54
C MET A 1 -5.53 3.99 14.93
N ASN A 2 -4.99 5.07 14.40
CA ASN A 2 -5.45 6.42 14.71
C ASN A 2 -6.07 7.06 13.47
N TYR A 3 -7.39 7.16 13.42
CA TYR A 3 -8.10 7.72 12.27
C TYR A 3 -7.86 9.20 12.05
N HIS A 4 -7.40 9.93 13.06
CA HIS A 4 -7.20 11.37 12.96
C HIS A 4 -5.81 11.73 12.45
N ASN A 5 -4.83 10.85 12.63
CA ASN A 5 -3.44 11.12 12.32
C ASN A 5 -2.78 9.93 11.65
N ASN A 6 -3.21 9.62 10.42
CA ASN A 6 -2.51 8.62 9.63
C ASN A 6 -1.08 9.08 9.37
N LEU A 7 -0.17 8.13 9.39
CA LEU A 7 1.24 8.41 9.15
C LEU A 7 1.60 8.19 7.68
N ASN A 8 2.61 8.89 7.23
CA ASN A 8 3.20 8.70 5.92
C ASN A 8 4.68 8.30 6.00
N THR A 9 5.10 7.87 7.17
CA THR A 9 6.50 7.52 7.45
C THR A 9 6.93 6.33 6.60
N ASN A 10 8.10 6.45 5.98
CA ASN A 10 8.73 5.41 5.18
C ASN A 10 10.13 5.16 5.72
N GLU A 11 10.37 4.00 6.26
CA GLU A 11 11.62 3.67 6.95
C GLU A 11 12.12 2.30 6.53
N SER A 12 13.45 2.16 6.48
CA SER A 12 14.11 0.91 6.16
C SER A 12 15.00 0.47 7.31
N TYR A 13 15.01 -0.81 7.60
CA TYR A 13 15.89 -1.41 8.62
C TYR A 13 16.92 -2.30 7.96
N ASP A 14 18.20 -2.07 8.28
CA ASP A 14 19.30 -2.93 7.83
C ASP A 14 19.70 -3.87 8.98
N PRO A 15 19.45 -5.19 8.86
CA PRO A 15 19.78 -6.13 9.93
C PRO A 15 21.28 -6.32 10.13
N LYS A 16 22.11 -6.00 9.14
CA LYS A 16 23.57 -6.11 9.28
C LYS A 16 24.13 -5.01 10.16
N THR A 17 23.71 -3.76 9.90
CA THR A 17 24.17 -2.61 10.70
C THR A 17 23.30 -2.33 11.89
N LYS A 18 22.10 -2.93 11.94
CA LYS A 18 21.08 -2.70 12.96
C LYS A 18 20.63 -1.24 13.03
N LYS A 19 20.57 -0.60 11.87
CA LYS A 19 20.19 0.84 11.77
C LYS A 19 18.95 1.01 10.94
N TRP A 20 18.15 2.02 11.33
CA TRP A 20 17.00 2.49 10.58
C TRP A 20 17.38 3.71 9.75
N THR A 21 16.82 3.81 8.56
CA THR A 21 17.00 4.96 7.67
C THR A 21 15.63 5.45 7.25
N GLN A 22 15.44 6.77 7.28
CA GLN A 22 14.21 7.38 6.80
C GLN A 22 14.31 7.61 5.29
N PHE A 23 13.24 7.27 4.60
CA PHE A 23 13.11 7.47 3.16
C PHE A 23 12.03 8.51 2.86
N THR A 24 11.82 8.80 1.56
CA THR A 24 10.80 9.75 1.12
C THR A 24 9.42 9.31 1.60
N PRO A 25 8.69 10.20 2.29
CA PRO A 25 7.39 9.83 2.84
C PRO A 25 6.38 9.39 1.78
N LEU A 26 5.46 8.53 2.19
CA LEU A 26 4.33 8.11 1.36
C LEU A 26 3.50 9.34 0.96
N PRO A 27 3.16 9.51 -0.33
CA PRO A 27 2.40 10.70 -0.75
C PRO A 27 1.03 10.83 -0.11
N THR A 28 0.36 9.70 0.13
CA THR A 28 -0.97 9.68 0.75
C THR A 28 -0.89 8.91 2.06
N ALA A 29 -0.93 9.63 3.17
CA ALA A 29 -0.90 9.04 4.51
C ALA A 29 -2.13 8.15 4.72
N ARG A 30 -1.92 6.90 5.14
CA ARG A 30 -3.03 5.92 5.29
C ARG A 30 -2.61 4.76 6.15
N SER A 31 -3.58 4.08 6.72
CA SER A 31 -3.37 2.89 7.55
C SER A 31 -4.17 1.71 7.00
N GLY A 32 -3.85 0.50 7.45
CA GLY A 32 -4.54 -0.69 6.96
C GLY A 32 -4.23 -1.02 5.51
N ILE A 33 -3.01 -0.71 5.08
CA ILE A 33 -2.52 -0.92 3.71
C ILE A 33 -2.04 -2.34 3.49
N THR A 34 -1.79 -2.68 2.21
CA THR A 34 -0.98 -3.84 1.84
C THR A 34 0.14 -3.40 0.91
N SER A 35 1.19 -4.19 0.80
CA SER A 35 2.32 -3.83 -0.06
C SER A 35 2.96 -5.07 -0.68
N GLN A 36 3.55 -4.85 -1.87
CA GLN A 36 4.30 -5.87 -2.59
C GLN A 36 5.45 -5.23 -3.34
N PHE A 37 6.55 -5.97 -3.46
CA PHE A 37 7.69 -5.54 -4.26
C PHE A 37 7.58 -6.15 -5.66
N LEU A 38 7.53 -5.27 -6.67
CA LEU A 38 7.34 -5.71 -8.06
C LEU A 38 8.10 -4.78 -8.99
N ASN A 39 8.93 -5.36 -9.86
CA ASN A 39 9.68 -4.61 -10.89
C ASN A 39 10.50 -3.44 -10.31
N GLY A 40 11.16 -3.67 -9.17
CA GLY A 40 12.01 -2.66 -8.54
C GLY A 40 11.27 -1.61 -7.74
N LEU A 41 9.94 -1.74 -7.59
CA LEU A 41 9.12 -0.79 -6.87
C LEU A 41 8.38 -1.47 -5.72
N ILE A 42 8.28 -0.77 -4.61
CA ILE A 42 7.42 -1.19 -3.50
C ILE A 42 6.06 -0.54 -3.70
N HIS A 43 5.07 -1.34 -4.08
CA HIS A 43 3.69 -0.89 -4.28
C HIS A 43 2.96 -0.90 -2.95
N VAL A 44 2.29 0.20 -2.65
CA VAL A 44 1.46 0.36 -1.45
C VAL A 44 0.03 0.61 -1.92
N LEU A 45 -0.89 -0.23 -1.50
CA LEU A 45 -2.26 -0.24 -2.02
C LEU A 45 -3.26 -0.14 -0.89
N GLY A 46 -4.31 0.64 -1.13
CA GLY A 46 -5.47 0.71 -0.25
C GLY A 46 -5.23 1.44 1.04
N GLY A 47 -6.04 1.10 2.02
CA GLY A 47 -5.97 1.68 3.36
C GLY A 47 -7.23 2.45 3.72
N GLU A 48 -7.19 3.07 4.90
CA GLU A 48 -8.34 3.83 5.42
C GLU A 48 -7.90 5.06 6.21
N SER A 49 -8.84 5.98 6.34
CA SER A 49 -8.84 7.05 7.32
C SER A 49 -10.17 7.05 8.05
N GLY A 50 -10.37 8.00 8.97
CA GLY A 50 -11.69 8.15 9.61
C GLY A 50 -12.79 8.56 8.65
N GLU A 51 -12.44 9.03 7.45
CA GLU A 51 -13.39 9.57 6.48
C GLU A 51 -13.72 8.60 5.35
N GLY A 52 -12.91 7.56 5.14
CA GLY A 52 -13.15 6.61 4.07
C GLY A 52 -11.99 5.69 3.81
N THR A 53 -12.14 4.89 2.76
CA THR A 53 -11.09 3.97 2.31
C THR A 53 -10.39 4.54 1.08
N PHE A 54 -9.17 4.09 0.84
CA PHE A 54 -8.32 4.60 -0.22
C PHE A 54 -8.25 3.62 -1.39
N VAL A 55 -8.22 4.17 -2.60
CA VAL A 55 -7.99 3.41 -3.84
C VAL A 55 -6.55 3.50 -4.31
N GLU A 56 -5.76 4.32 -3.68
CA GLU A 56 -4.40 4.65 -4.12
C GLU A 56 -3.51 3.43 -4.26
N ASN A 57 -2.75 3.41 -5.37
CA ASN A 57 -1.69 2.47 -5.65
C ASN A 57 -0.45 3.30 -5.96
N GLU A 58 0.44 3.39 -4.99
CA GLU A 58 1.64 4.22 -5.10
C GLU A 58 2.87 3.33 -5.00
N GLY A 59 3.80 3.50 -5.95
CA GLY A 59 5.01 2.71 -6.02
C GLY A 59 6.24 3.52 -5.67
N TYR A 60 7.06 2.99 -4.77
CA TYR A 60 8.29 3.63 -4.31
C TYR A 60 9.50 2.95 -4.93
N ASN A 61 10.39 3.74 -5.51
CA ASN A 61 11.68 3.25 -6.00
C ASN A 61 12.75 3.54 -4.95
N PRO A 62 13.26 2.52 -4.25
CA PRO A 62 14.25 2.76 -3.19
C PRO A 62 15.61 3.24 -3.71
N GLU A 63 15.91 3.06 -4.99
CA GLU A 63 17.16 3.55 -5.59
C GLU A 63 17.09 5.04 -5.90
N THR A 64 15.98 5.48 -6.53
CA THR A 64 15.80 6.89 -6.87
C THR A 64 15.17 7.70 -5.75
N LYS A 65 14.57 7.01 -4.77
CA LYS A 65 13.87 7.60 -3.62
C LYS A 65 12.67 8.43 -4.04
N LYS A 66 12.00 7.98 -5.12
CA LYS A 66 10.84 8.69 -5.68
C LYS A 66 9.61 7.79 -5.70
N TRP A 67 8.45 8.41 -5.52
CA TRP A 67 7.14 7.78 -5.62
C TRP A 67 6.54 8.03 -6.98
N LYS A 68 5.74 7.06 -7.44
CA LYS A 68 4.97 7.16 -8.68
C LYS A 68 3.57 6.61 -8.42
N THR A 69 2.57 7.28 -8.98
CA THR A 69 1.18 6.83 -8.89
C THR A 69 0.88 5.85 -10.02
N PHE A 70 0.21 4.77 -9.69
CA PHE A 70 -0.23 3.75 -10.63
C PHE A 70 -1.75 3.67 -10.67
N ALA A 71 -2.28 2.80 -11.54
CA ALA A 71 -3.72 2.61 -11.66
C ALA A 71 -4.33 2.30 -10.29
N PRO A 72 -5.38 3.05 -9.88
CA PRO A 72 -6.00 2.83 -8.59
C PRO A 72 -6.78 1.52 -8.54
N MET A 73 -7.07 1.06 -7.33
CA MET A 73 -7.99 -0.06 -7.14
C MET A 73 -9.41 0.38 -7.58
N PRO A 74 -10.24 -0.57 -8.04
CA PRO A 74 -11.62 -0.23 -8.47
C PRO A 74 -12.47 0.39 -7.37
N SER A 75 -12.22 0.04 -6.11
CA SER A 75 -12.83 0.68 -4.94
C SER A 75 -11.88 0.57 -3.77
N GLY A 76 -12.04 1.46 -2.78
CA GLY A 76 -11.19 1.48 -1.60
C GLY A 76 -11.42 0.28 -0.70
N LEU A 77 -10.32 -0.27 -0.17
CA LEU A 77 -10.34 -1.39 0.77
C LEU A 77 -9.20 -1.19 1.77
N HIS A 78 -9.45 -1.57 3.02
CA HIS A 78 -8.43 -1.59 4.05
C HIS A 78 -8.34 -2.97 4.69
N GLY A 79 -7.21 -3.26 5.33
CA GLY A 79 -7.03 -4.57 5.97
C GLY A 79 -7.07 -5.71 4.98
N LEU A 80 -6.71 -5.44 3.74
CA LEU A 80 -6.72 -6.42 2.66
C LEU A 80 -5.43 -7.23 2.66
N ALA A 81 -5.49 -8.41 2.06
CA ALA A 81 -4.30 -9.22 1.81
C ALA A 81 -3.81 -8.98 0.38
N SER A 82 -2.56 -9.28 0.13
CA SER A 82 -2.03 -9.27 -1.22
C SER A 82 -1.02 -10.38 -1.43
N VAL A 83 -0.83 -10.75 -2.69
CA VAL A 83 0.17 -11.73 -3.08
C VAL A 83 0.70 -11.36 -4.45
N LEU A 84 1.98 -11.64 -4.67
CA LEU A 84 2.63 -11.45 -5.96
C LEU A 84 2.60 -12.81 -6.68
N LEU A 85 1.96 -12.83 -7.85
CA LEU A 85 1.84 -14.06 -8.64
C LEU A 85 1.99 -13.73 -10.11
N LYS A 86 2.97 -14.36 -10.77
CA LYS A 86 3.20 -14.23 -12.22
C LYS A 86 3.30 -12.77 -12.67
N GLY A 87 4.03 -11.96 -11.90
CA GLY A 87 4.27 -10.56 -12.26
C GLY A 87 3.09 -9.63 -12.02
N LYS A 88 2.09 -10.08 -11.28
CA LYS A 88 0.90 -9.27 -10.95
C LYS A 88 0.66 -9.25 -9.46
N ILE A 89 0.11 -8.17 -8.97
CA ILE A 89 -0.30 -8.07 -7.57
C ILE A 89 -1.78 -8.41 -7.47
N HIS A 90 -2.08 -9.44 -6.70
CA HIS A 90 -3.47 -9.82 -6.40
C HIS A 90 -3.82 -9.29 -5.03
N THR A 91 -4.94 -8.60 -4.93
CA THR A 91 -5.49 -8.15 -3.65
C THR A 91 -6.75 -8.95 -3.34
N LEU A 92 -6.90 -9.30 -2.07
CA LEU A 92 -7.99 -10.18 -1.63
C LEU A 92 -8.65 -9.60 -0.40
N ASN A 93 -9.98 -9.59 -0.43
CA ASN A 93 -10.82 -9.26 0.71
C ASN A 93 -10.61 -7.81 1.18
N GLY A 94 -10.65 -7.57 2.48
CA GLY A 94 -10.58 -6.26 3.07
C GLY A 94 -11.93 -5.61 3.28
N GLY A 95 -11.96 -4.52 4.03
CA GLY A 95 -13.18 -3.79 4.36
C GLY A 95 -13.39 -2.60 3.43
N PRO A 96 -14.62 -2.40 2.92
CA PRO A 96 -14.91 -1.24 2.04
C PRO A 96 -15.16 0.05 2.80
N HIS A 97 -15.34 0.00 4.11
CA HIS A 97 -15.60 1.16 4.97
C HIS A 97 -14.62 1.19 6.12
N PRO A 98 -14.34 2.39 6.70
CA PRO A 98 -13.45 2.47 7.86
C PRO A 98 -13.93 1.63 9.03
N GLY A 99 -12.98 1.08 9.79
CA GLY A 99 -13.27 0.25 10.94
C GLY A 99 -13.39 -1.22 10.60
N GLY A 100 -14.38 -1.88 11.19
CA GLY A 100 -14.60 -3.30 10.95
C GLY A 100 -15.29 -3.58 9.64
N GLY A 101 -15.46 -4.86 9.33
CA GLY A 101 -16.12 -5.30 8.13
C GLY A 101 -15.18 -6.03 7.18
N GLY A 102 -15.76 -6.62 6.16
CA GLY A 102 -14.99 -7.38 5.18
C GLY A 102 -15.68 -7.44 3.85
N SER A 103 -15.05 -8.09 2.90
CA SER A 103 -15.57 -8.30 1.56
C SER A 103 -14.98 -9.59 0.98
N ASN A 104 -15.52 -10.00 -0.17
CA ASN A 104 -15.00 -11.14 -0.91
C ASN A 104 -14.32 -10.72 -2.22
N HIS A 105 -13.88 -9.48 -2.31
CA HIS A 105 -13.23 -8.99 -3.52
C HIS A 105 -11.90 -9.69 -3.77
N HIS A 106 -11.65 -10.00 -5.05
CA HIS A 106 -10.36 -10.46 -5.52
C HIS A 106 -10.05 -9.68 -6.80
N ARG A 107 -8.95 -8.96 -6.79
CA ARG A 107 -8.55 -8.09 -7.89
C ARG A 107 -7.09 -8.28 -8.22
N GLU A 108 -6.72 -7.95 -9.46
CA GLU A 108 -5.33 -8.01 -9.85
C GLU A 108 -4.88 -6.68 -10.46
N PHE A 109 -3.63 -6.35 -10.23
CA PHE A 109 -2.96 -5.19 -10.81
C PHE A 109 -1.79 -5.67 -11.66
N SER A 110 -1.75 -5.21 -12.91
CA SER A 110 -0.67 -5.50 -13.84
C SER A 110 0.05 -4.17 -14.15
N PRO A 111 1.31 -4.00 -13.73
CA PRO A 111 1.98 -2.71 -13.87
C PRO A 111 2.33 -2.33 -15.30
N ASN A 112 2.32 -3.29 -16.22
CA ASN A 112 2.70 -3.06 -17.61
C ASN A 112 1.50 -2.72 -18.51
N LYS A 113 0.39 -2.32 -17.90
CA LYS A 113 -0.84 -2.00 -18.62
C LYS A 113 -1.27 -0.57 -18.38
#